data_b6c3f94678cb8bbf0c30b3ea2a70c988
#
_entry.id   b6c3f94678cb8bbf0c30b3ea2a70c988
#
_cell.length_a   1.000
_cell.length_b   1.000
_cell.length_c   1.000
_cell.angle_alpha   90.00
_cell.angle_beta   90.00
_cell.angle_gamma   90.00
#
_symmetry.space_group_name_H-M   'P 1'
#
loop_
_entity.id
_entity.type
_entity.pdbx_description
1 polymer ?
#
loop_
_entity_poly.entity_id
_entity_poly.type
_entity_poly.pdbx_seq_one_letter_code
_entity_poly.pdbx_strand_id
1 'polypeptide(L)'
;RTHKLRVYEMTDNPVAREMIGYLLVRGGVHAAAYGKALESLTGVEMTKMLPIPKIDNSKIPEAKKYMDLGFHRNLYRFSPEDYRDLGLIWKGASPEDGTEVVVVDGPPTGGPVFDAGHDAAEFAPEFHPGELYEIAKKLYEKAK
;
A
#
# COMPACT_ATOMS: atom_id res chain seq x y z
N ARG A 1 0.50 8.48 6.08
CA ARG A 1 1.74 7.87 6.64
C ARG A 1 1.96 8.28 8.11
N THR A 2 1.76 9.52 8.47
CA THR A 2 1.96 10.01 9.86
C THR A 2 1.14 9.26 10.90
N HIS A 3 -0.12 8.94 10.62
CA HIS A 3 -0.95 8.15 11.54
C HIS A 3 -0.39 6.74 11.75
N LYS A 4 0.13 6.10 10.69
CA LYS A 4 0.77 4.78 10.81
C LYS A 4 2.01 4.84 11.69
N LEU A 5 2.82 5.89 11.56
CA LEU A 5 3.99 6.09 12.41
C LEU A 5 3.60 6.26 13.89
N ARG A 6 2.54 7.01 14.17
CA ARG A 6 2.02 7.14 15.53
C ARG A 6 1.58 5.79 16.11
N VAL A 7 0.87 4.97 15.32
CA VAL A 7 0.49 3.62 15.78
C VAL A 7 1.71 2.75 16.03
N TYR A 8 2.74 2.85 15.18
CA TYR A 8 4.01 2.17 15.40
C TYR A 8 4.66 2.55 16.75
N GLU A 9 4.64 3.83 17.09
CA GLU A 9 5.20 4.33 18.35
C GLU A 9 4.36 3.92 19.58
N MET A 10 3.10 3.62 19.41
CA MET A 10 2.17 3.23 20.48
C MET A 10 2.18 1.75 20.82
N THR A 11 2.84 0.91 20.05
CA THR A 11 2.82 -0.55 20.25
C THR A 11 4.22 -1.13 20.31
N ASP A 12 4.42 -2.07 21.23
CA ASP A 12 5.63 -2.89 21.32
C ASP A 12 5.41 -4.31 20.76
N ASN A 13 4.21 -4.60 20.26
CA ASN A 13 3.92 -5.89 19.66
C ASN A 13 4.71 -6.07 18.35
N PRO A 14 5.60 -7.08 18.26
CA PRO A 14 6.48 -7.23 17.09
C PRO A 14 5.73 -7.51 15.79
N VAL A 15 4.61 -8.23 15.85
CA VAL A 15 3.78 -8.53 14.66
C VAL A 15 3.10 -7.25 14.16
N ALA A 16 2.57 -6.44 15.07
CA ALA A 16 1.97 -5.15 14.71
C ALA A 16 3.01 -4.20 14.11
N ARG A 17 4.20 -4.11 14.70
CA ARG A 17 5.31 -3.31 14.17
C ARG A 17 5.75 -3.78 12.79
N GLU A 18 5.88 -5.08 12.58
CA GLU A 18 6.24 -5.66 11.28
C GLU A 18 5.21 -5.27 10.20
N MET A 19 3.92 -5.41 10.50
CA MET A 19 2.84 -4.99 9.60
C MET A 19 2.89 -3.50 9.30
N ILE A 20 3.09 -2.67 10.33
CA ILE A 20 3.14 -1.21 10.15
C ILE A 20 4.38 -0.83 9.34
N GLY A 21 5.52 -1.46 9.54
CA GLY A 21 6.74 -1.27 8.74
C GLY A 21 6.48 -1.50 7.25
N TYR A 22 5.85 -2.60 6.89
CA TYR A 22 5.40 -2.88 5.54
C TYR A 22 4.46 -1.78 5.00
N LEU A 23 3.45 -1.40 5.78
CA LEU A 23 2.46 -0.38 5.39
C LEU A 23 3.08 1.03 5.25
N LEU A 24 4.14 1.35 5.98
CA LEU A 24 4.87 2.61 5.83
C LEU A 24 5.58 2.67 4.48
N VAL A 25 6.26 1.60 4.11
CA VAL A 25 6.94 1.48 2.80
C VAL A 25 5.93 1.53 1.66
N ARG A 26 4.90 0.68 1.69
CA ARG A 26 3.88 0.66 0.63
C ARG A 26 3.09 1.96 0.52
N GLY A 27 2.81 2.61 1.65
CA GLY A 27 2.19 3.93 1.66
C GLY A 27 3.06 5.01 1.02
N GLY A 28 4.39 4.88 1.08
CA GLY A 28 5.35 5.72 0.35
C GLY A 28 5.21 5.54 -1.17
N VAL A 29 5.17 4.30 -1.63
CA VAL A 29 4.99 3.96 -3.06
C VAL A 29 3.67 4.53 -3.59
N HIS A 30 2.57 4.33 -2.88
CA HIS A 30 1.26 4.85 -3.31
C HIS A 30 1.26 6.38 -3.39
N ALA A 31 1.80 7.07 -2.38
CA ALA A 31 1.89 8.53 -2.41
C ALA A 31 2.72 9.03 -3.60
N ALA A 32 3.86 8.38 -3.86
CA ALA A 32 4.71 8.71 -5.01
C ALA A 32 4.01 8.42 -6.35
N ALA A 33 3.29 7.31 -6.45
CA ALA A 33 2.55 6.95 -7.67
C ALA A 33 1.45 7.97 -7.98
N TYR A 34 0.66 8.38 -6.99
CA TYR A 34 -0.33 9.44 -7.16
C TYR A 34 0.31 10.78 -7.53
N GLY A 35 1.45 11.13 -6.90
CA GLY A 35 2.20 12.33 -7.28
C GLY A 35 2.63 12.30 -8.73
N LYS A 36 3.26 11.21 -9.18
CA LYS A 36 3.69 11.02 -10.58
C LYS A 36 2.51 11.03 -11.58
N ALA A 37 1.36 10.46 -11.20
CA ALA A 37 0.15 10.51 -12.01
C ALA A 37 -0.35 11.95 -12.18
N LEU A 38 -0.41 12.71 -11.11
CA LEU A 38 -0.80 14.13 -11.15
C LEU A 38 0.20 14.96 -11.96
N GLU A 39 1.50 14.72 -11.83
CA GLU A 39 2.53 15.37 -12.65
C GLU A 39 2.33 15.08 -14.14
N SER A 40 2.03 13.82 -14.48
CA SER A 40 1.74 13.43 -15.87
C SER A 40 0.51 14.12 -16.44
N LEU A 41 -0.52 14.30 -15.64
CA LEU A 41 -1.79 14.93 -16.05
C LEU A 41 -1.72 16.45 -16.12
N THR A 42 -1.00 17.07 -15.20
CA THR A 42 -1.02 18.53 -15.01
C THR A 42 0.22 19.24 -15.56
N GLY A 43 1.30 18.51 -15.77
CA GLY A 43 2.61 19.07 -16.10
C GLY A 43 3.28 19.82 -14.94
N VAL A 44 2.73 19.73 -13.73
CA VAL A 44 3.23 20.43 -12.54
C VAL A 44 3.95 19.47 -11.62
N GLU A 45 5.17 19.82 -11.21
CA GLU A 45 5.95 19.03 -10.26
C GLU A 45 5.32 19.09 -8.86
N MET A 46 4.66 17.99 -8.47
CA MET A 46 3.84 17.92 -7.25
C MET A 46 4.68 17.99 -5.97
N THR A 47 5.94 17.58 -6.02
CA THR A 47 6.87 17.71 -4.89
C THR A 47 7.11 19.16 -4.46
N LYS A 48 6.97 20.10 -5.39
CA LYS A 48 7.07 21.56 -5.10
C LYS A 48 5.78 22.15 -4.57
N MET A 49 4.63 21.58 -4.91
CA MET A 49 3.32 22.09 -4.50
C MET A 49 2.87 21.60 -3.12
N LEU A 50 3.20 20.36 -2.79
CA LEU A 50 2.74 19.72 -1.56
C LEU A 50 3.94 19.35 -0.69
N PRO A 51 4.20 20.07 0.40
CA PRO A 51 5.18 19.63 1.39
C PRO A 51 4.68 18.35 2.05
N ILE A 52 5.02 17.21 1.44
CA ILE A 52 4.69 15.90 2.01
C ILE A 52 5.74 15.61 3.08
N PRO A 53 5.35 15.39 4.35
CA PRO A 53 6.29 15.02 5.38
C PRO A 53 7.08 13.79 4.96
N LYS A 54 8.39 13.94 4.83
CA LYS A 54 9.29 12.84 4.48
C LYS A 54 9.50 11.97 5.71
N ILE A 55 8.89 10.80 5.73
CA ILE A 55 9.18 9.77 6.74
C ILE A 55 10.37 8.99 6.22
N ASP A 56 11.46 9.00 6.99
CA ASP A 56 12.66 8.23 6.68
C ASP A 56 12.46 6.78 7.13
N ASN A 57 12.00 5.96 6.21
CA ASN A 57 11.76 4.54 6.47
C ASN A 57 13.03 3.77 6.85
N SER A 58 14.22 4.26 6.48
CA SER A 58 15.50 3.61 6.81
C SER A 58 15.81 3.59 8.31
N LYS A 59 15.18 4.50 9.06
CA LYS A 59 15.31 4.60 10.52
C LYS A 59 14.38 3.68 11.30
N ILE A 60 13.45 3.02 10.63
CA ILE A 60 12.49 2.10 11.23
C ILE A 60 12.89 0.69 10.83
N PRO A 61 13.37 -0.15 11.76
CA PRO A 61 13.95 -1.47 11.43
C PRO A 61 13.05 -2.34 10.57
N GLU A 62 11.77 -2.40 10.91
CA GLU A 62 10.78 -3.21 10.18
C GLU A 62 10.50 -2.65 8.78
N ALA A 63 10.49 -1.32 8.62
CA ALA A 63 10.35 -0.69 7.31
C ALA A 63 11.61 -0.88 6.46
N LYS A 64 12.80 -0.74 7.07
CA LYS A 64 14.08 -0.93 6.38
C LYS A 64 14.19 -2.31 5.76
N LYS A 65 13.78 -3.36 6.45
CA LYS A 65 13.71 -4.73 5.95
C LYS A 65 12.98 -4.81 4.60
N TYR A 66 11.83 -4.16 4.47
CA TYR A 66 11.05 -4.13 3.23
C TYR A 66 11.67 -3.24 2.15
N MET A 67 12.39 -2.19 2.54
CA MET A 67 13.19 -1.42 1.59
C MET A 67 14.32 -2.26 1.00
N ASP A 68 15.06 -3.01 1.84
CA ASP A 68 16.14 -3.89 1.41
C ASP A 68 15.63 -4.98 0.43
N LEU A 69 14.37 -5.41 0.55
CA LEU A 69 13.69 -6.29 -0.38
C LEU A 69 13.14 -5.60 -1.65
N GLY A 70 13.32 -4.29 -1.78
CA GLY A 70 12.90 -3.52 -2.96
C GLY A 70 11.41 -3.13 -2.99
N PHE A 71 10.65 -3.35 -1.92
CA PHE A 71 9.21 -3.04 -1.88
C PHE A 71 8.89 -1.54 -2.04
N HIS A 72 9.85 -0.65 -1.75
CA HIS A 72 9.71 0.80 -1.89
C HIS A 72 9.76 1.28 -3.35
N ARG A 73 10.22 0.46 -4.29
CA ARG A 73 10.34 0.79 -5.72
C ARG A 73 9.38 0.02 -6.62
N ASN A 74 8.71 -1.02 -6.08
CA ASN A 74 7.82 -1.87 -6.85
C ASN A 74 6.39 -1.35 -6.81
N LEU A 75 5.79 -1.13 -7.97
CA LEU A 75 4.35 -0.94 -8.12
C LEU A 75 3.77 -2.20 -8.77
N TYR A 76 2.85 -2.86 -8.07
CA TYR A 76 2.27 -4.12 -8.51
C TYR A 76 1.07 -3.90 -9.41
N ARG A 77 1.04 -4.60 -10.53
CA ARG A 77 -0.02 -4.57 -11.53
C ARG A 77 -0.78 -5.90 -11.49
N PHE A 78 -1.94 -5.89 -10.87
CA PHE A 78 -2.76 -7.10 -10.68
C PHE A 78 -3.48 -7.54 -11.95
N SER A 79 -3.85 -6.58 -12.81
CA SER A 79 -4.48 -6.82 -14.09
C SER A 79 -3.69 -6.10 -15.18
N PRO A 80 -2.87 -6.81 -15.98
CA PRO A 80 -2.08 -6.19 -17.04
C PRO A 80 -2.93 -5.48 -18.09
N GLU A 81 -4.14 -5.94 -18.33
CA GLU A 81 -5.06 -5.37 -19.33
C GLU A 81 -5.68 -4.05 -18.84
N ASP A 82 -6.09 -3.99 -17.55
CA ASP A 82 -6.72 -2.81 -16.97
C ASP A 82 -5.71 -1.72 -16.61
N TYR A 83 -4.48 -2.11 -16.24
CA TYR A 83 -3.45 -1.20 -15.73
C TYR A 83 -2.18 -1.18 -16.61
N ARG A 84 -2.33 -1.45 -17.91
CA ARG A 84 -1.21 -1.49 -18.87
C ARG A 84 -0.39 -0.20 -18.92
N ASP A 85 -1.02 0.94 -18.64
CA ASP A 85 -0.37 2.24 -18.75
C ASP A 85 0.39 2.65 -17.46
N LEU A 86 0.43 1.81 -16.42
CA LEU A 86 1.17 2.10 -15.18
C LEU A 86 2.65 2.41 -15.44
N GLY A 87 3.29 1.77 -16.41
CA GLY A 87 4.67 2.04 -16.78
C GLY A 87 4.92 3.45 -17.35
N LEU A 88 3.87 4.14 -17.82
CA LEU A 88 3.99 5.54 -18.27
C LEU A 88 4.12 6.49 -17.07
N ILE A 89 3.53 6.13 -15.93
CA ILE A 89 3.51 6.91 -14.70
C ILE A 89 4.65 6.46 -13.77
N TRP A 90 4.77 5.15 -13.51
CA TRP A 90 5.76 4.58 -12.61
C TRP A 90 7.08 4.34 -13.32
N LYS A 91 7.89 5.40 -13.44
CA LYS A 91 9.20 5.40 -14.09
C LYS A 91 10.16 6.37 -13.40
N GLY A 92 11.45 6.20 -13.65
CA GLY A 92 12.52 7.02 -13.11
C GLY A 92 12.92 6.62 -11.68
N ALA A 93 13.44 7.57 -10.93
CA ALA A 93 13.98 7.33 -9.61
C ALA A 93 12.90 7.23 -8.51
N SER A 94 13.11 6.33 -7.55
CA SER A 94 12.34 6.28 -6.32
C SER A 94 12.63 7.53 -5.46
N PRO A 95 11.62 8.20 -4.94
CA PRO A 95 11.83 9.34 -4.06
C PRO A 95 12.39 8.98 -2.68
N GLU A 96 12.44 7.69 -2.35
CA GLU A 96 12.97 7.21 -1.06
C GLU A 96 14.50 7.14 -1.07
N ASP A 97 15.10 6.59 -2.13
CA ASP A 97 16.55 6.31 -2.19
C ASP A 97 17.21 6.56 -3.55
N GLY A 98 16.45 7.01 -4.54
CA GLY A 98 16.95 7.27 -5.88
C GLY A 98 17.13 6.04 -6.77
N THR A 99 16.82 4.84 -6.30
CA THR A 99 16.85 3.61 -7.13
C THR A 99 15.76 3.64 -8.20
N GLU A 100 15.97 2.94 -9.31
CA GLU A 100 14.99 2.86 -10.38
C GLU A 100 13.71 2.13 -9.91
N VAL A 101 12.55 2.74 -10.21
CA VAL A 101 11.26 2.14 -9.89
C VAL A 101 10.86 1.11 -10.93
N VAL A 102 10.08 0.10 -10.52
CA VAL A 102 9.72 -1.06 -11.35
C VAL A 102 8.23 -1.33 -11.26
N VAL A 103 7.59 -1.59 -12.40
CA VAL A 103 6.25 -2.19 -12.44
C VAL A 103 6.42 -3.70 -12.43
N VAL A 104 5.74 -4.36 -11.49
CA VAL A 104 5.78 -5.82 -11.32
C VAL A 104 4.40 -6.38 -11.62
N ASP A 105 4.32 -7.38 -12.50
CA ASP A 105 3.07 -8.05 -12.81
C ASP A 105 2.70 -9.05 -11.70
N GLY A 106 1.44 -9.03 -11.31
CA GLY A 106 0.90 -9.87 -10.26
C GLY A 106 1.01 -9.28 -8.85
N PRO A 107 0.56 -10.03 -7.86
CA PRO A 107 0.61 -9.61 -6.45
C PRO A 107 2.05 -9.63 -5.93
N PRO A 108 2.34 -8.89 -4.84
CA PRO A 108 3.61 -9.00 -4.16
C PRO A 108 3.84 -10.45 -3.73
N THR A 109 5.05 -10.96 -4.02
CA THR A 109 5.50 -12.25 -3.47
C THR A 109 5.68 -12.05 -1.96
N GLY A 110 4.66 -12.37 -1.23
CA GLY A 110 4.69 -12.47 0.23
C GLY A 110 4.76 -13.92 0.65
N GLY A 111 4.80 -14.17 1.94
CA GLY A 111 4.64 -15.50 2.49
C GLY A 111 3.36 -16.20 2.00
N PRO A 112 3.14 -17.44 2.38
CA PRO A 112 1.94 -18.16 1.99
C PRO A 112 0.73 -17.28 2.29
N VAL A 113 -0.18 -17.22 1.31
CA VAL A 113 -1.49 -16.60 1.55
C VAL A 113 -1.98 -17.21 2.86
N PHE A 114 -2.19 -16.35 3.83
CA PHE A 114 -2.78 -16.78 5.08
C PHE A 114 -4.06 -17.50 4.68
N ASP A 115 -4.07 -18.81 4.85
CA ASP A 115 -5.26 -19.59 4.59
C ASP A 115 -6.28 -19.14 5.65
N ALA A 116 -7.13 -18.24 5.21
CA ALA A 116 -8.28 -17.79 5.98
C ALA A 116 -9.36 -18.89 6.08
N GLY A 117 -8.96 -20.16 6.06
CA GLY A 117 -9.73 -21.27 6.61
C GLY A 117 -10.07 -21.04 8.08
N HIS A 118 -9.61 -19.93 8.61
CA HIS A 118 -10.09 -19.35 9.86
C HIS A 118 -11.46 -18.77 9.61
N ASP A 119 -12.37 -19.22 10.40
CA ASP A 119 -13.67 -18.59 10.50
C ASP A 119 -13.46 -17.08 10.63
N ALA A 120 -13.92 -16.33 9.62
CA ALA A 120 -13.95 -14.88 9.72
C ALA A 120 -14.70 -14.43 11.00
N ALA A 121 -15.49 -15.29 11.60
CA ALA A 121 -16.05 -15.18 12.91
C ALA A 121 -15.02 -14.96 14.05
N GLU A 122 -13.79 -15.43 13.94
CA GLU A 122 -12.74 -15.12 14.92
C GLU A 122 -12.33 -13.65 14.91
N PHE A 123 -12.39 -13.01 13.73
CA PHE A 123 -12.01 -11.60 13.56
C PHE A 123 -13.20 -10.65 13.61
N ALA A 124 -14.39 -11.14 13.35
CA ALA A 124 -15.65 -10.41 13.41
C ALA A 124 -16.75 -11.32 14.01
N PRO A 125 -16.71 -11.60 15.32
CA PRO A 125 -17.60 -12.58 15.97
C PRO A 125 -19.09 -12.24 15.85
N GLU A 126 -19.43 -11.01 15.52
CA GLU A 126 -20.81 -10.54 15.39
C GLU A 126 -21.35 -10.64 13.95
N PHE A 127 -20.50 -10.89 12.94
CA PHE A 127 -20.90 -10.89 11.54
C PHE A 127 -20.24 -12.00 10.75
N HIS A 128 -21.04 -12.94 10.29
CA HIS A 128 -20.57 -13.94 9.32
C HIS A 128 -20.41 -13.30 7.94
N PRO A 129 -19.37 -13.66 7.13
CA PRO A 129 -19.16 -13.11 5.78
C PRO A 129 -20.39 -13.16 4.87
N GLY A 130 -21.22 -14.22 4.98
CA GLY A 130 -22.47 -14.34 4.26
C GLY A 130 -23.49 -13.27 4.65
N GLU A 131 -23.54 -12.90 5.92
CA GLU A 131 -24.44 -11.83 6.41
C GLU A 131 -23.99 -10.46 5.91
N LEU A 132 -22.67 -10.20 5.90
CA LEU A 132 -22.12 -8.96 5.34
C LEU A 132 -22.40 -8.85 3.84
N TYR A 133 -22.32 -9.94 3.10
CA TYR A 133 -22.68 -9.99 1.69
C TYR A 133 -24.17 -9.68 1.45
N GLU A 134 -25.07 -10.29 2.24
CA GLU A 134 -26.51 -10.02 2.15
C GLU A 134 -26.86 -8.58 2.53
N ILE A 135 -26.19 -8.00 3.52
CA ILE A 135 -26.35 -6.60 3.91
C ILE A 135 -25.88 -5.69 2.73
N ALA A 136 -24.71 -5.96 2.17
CA ALA A 136 -24.19 -5.19 1.05
C ALA A 136 -25.12 -5.25 -0.17
N LYS A 137 -25.66 -6.44 -0.48
CA LYS A 137 -26.64 -6.63 -1.55
C LYS A 137 -27.92 -5.82 -1.33
N LYS A 138 -28.48 -5.87 -0.11
CA LYS A 138 -29.67 -5.07 0.25
C LYS A 138 -29.42 -3.57 0.15
N LEU A 139 -28.24 -3.10 0.53
CA LEU A 139 -27.86 -1.69 0.41
C LEU A 139 -27.75 -1.28 -1.06
N TYR A 140 -27.16 -2.12 -1.89
CA TYR A 140 -27.05 -1.87 -3.33
C TYR A 140 -28.42 -1.82 -4.03
N GLU A 141 -29.33 -2.73 -3.68
CA GLU A 141 -30.70 -2.75 -4.23
C GLU A 141 -31.50 -1.50 -3.85
N LYS A 142 -31.27 -0.96 -2.64
CA LYS A 142 -31.94 0.27 -2.17
C LYS A 142 -31.32 1.56 -2.76
N ALA A 143 -30.10 1.50 -3.25
CA ALA A 143 -29.41 2.64 -3.85
C ALA A 143 -29.71 2.82 -5.34
N LYS A 144 -30.44 1.85 -5.96
CA LYS A 144 -30.97 1.94 -7.33
C LYS A 144 -32.31 2.65 -7.36
#